data_1c7be5cce4accf73fb7b0cb04d12a4d1
#
_entry.id   1c7be5cce4accf73fb7b0cb04d12a4d1
#
_cell.length_a   1.000
_cell.length_b   1.000
_cell.length_c   1.000
_cell.angle_alpha   90.00
_cell.angle_beta   90.00
_cell.angle_gamma   90.00
#
_symmetry.space_group_name_H-M   'P 1'
#
loop_
_entity.id
_entity.type
_entity.pdbx_description
1 polymer ?
#
loop_
_entity_poly.entity_id
_entity_poly.type
_entity_poly.pdbx_seq_one_letter_code
_entity_poly.pdbx_strand_id
1 'polypeptide(L)'
;MKTILYAGVAALTLALAGCSSTPPTAGKSSAPAKTAKSGGYYLDDGPDATPPPNLDAIPDAVPRDEPLHRYANRPYDVMGSSYTPQTQRRTHREEGVASWYGKRFHGKKTASGERYDMYAMTAAHPTLPIPSYVRVTSLANGKSVVVRINDRGPFHSKRIIDLSYSAAYKLGYVSNGSTRVRVESLDPASYDTTGEAIQQGIYLQVGAFSNQDNAQQLLARLSRELELDTSQTRLVLNGKLHRVRLGPYPSDDAAQSDRARVQERLALNAVLVKRD
;
A
#
# COMPACT_ATOMS: atom_id res chain seq x y z
N MET A 1 -35.64 34.93 68.42
CA MET A 1 -36.83 34.23 69.04
C MET A 1 -36.65 32.73 68.76
N LYS A 2 -36.48 32.06 69.87
CA LYS A 2 -37.08 30.77 70.26
C LYS A 2 -36.66 29.58 69.37
N THR A 3 -35.93 28.70 69.80
CA THR A 3 -35.83 27.75 70.91
C THR A 3 -35.93 26.32 70.36
N ILE A 4 -34.91 25.52 70.62
CA ILE A 4 -34.92 24.39 71.58
C ILE A 4 -35.38 23.07 70.87
N LEU A 5 -34.92 21.87 71.09
CA LEU A 5 -34.03 21.19 72.04
C LEU A 5 -34.00 19.67 71.76
N TYR A 6 -32.89 19.04 72.15
CA TYR A 6 -32.75 17.69 72.76
C TYR A 6 -32.95 16.44 71.84
N ALA A 7 -32.12 15.54 71.83
CA ALA A 7 -31.31 14.70 72.74
C ALA A 7 -31.72 13.25 72.58
N GLY A 8 -30.80 12.42 72.61
CA GLY A 8 -30.56 11.32 73.47
C GLY A 8 -30.07 10.05 72.69
N VAL A 9 -28.84 9.72 72.82
CA VAL A 9 -28.23 8.70 73.68
C VAL A 9 -28.86 7.31 73.58
N ALA A 10 -28.06 6.34 73.13
CA ALA A 10 -27.65 5.19 73.92
C ALA A 10 -26.75 4.22 73.10
N ALA A 11 -25.60 3.97 73.65
CA ALA A 11 -24.65 2.91 73.29
C ALA A 11 -25.18 1.54 73.71
N LEU A 12 -24.82 0.49 72.95
CA LEU A 12 -24.59 -0.81 73.58
C LEU A 12 -23.64 -1.63 72.82
N THR A 13 -22.50 -1.88 73.35
CA THR A 13 -21.47 -2.84 73.05
C THR A 13 -21.97 -4.26 73.24
N LEU A 14 -21.58 -5.20 72.36
CA LEU A 14 -21.23 -6.54 72.81
C LEU A 14 -20.28 -7.18 71.78
N ALA A 15 -19.09 -7.48 72.27
CA ALA A 15 -18.12 -8.36 71.64
C ALA A 15 -18.53 -9.80 71.88
N LEU A 16 -18.23 -10.69 70.93
CA LEU A 16 -17.82 -12.06 71.22
C LEU A 16 -17.04 -12.68 70.10
N ALA A 17 -15.93 -13.26 70.45
CA ALA A 17 -14.92 -13.95 69.71
C ALA A 17 -15.41 -15.32 69.21
N GLY A 18 -14.80 -15.81 68.13
CA GLY A 18 -14.99 -17.18 67.71
C GLY A 18 -14.14 -17.61 66.52
N CYS A 19 -12.91 -18.01 66.78
CA CYS A 19 -12.14 -19.12 66.23
C CYS A 19 -12.01 -19.34 64.72
N SER A 20 -10.82 -19.13 64.26
CA SER A 20 -9.90 -19.85 63.35
C SER A 20 -10.40 -21.16 62.72
N SER A 21 -10.29 -21.25 61.44
CA SER A 21 -9.73 -22.40 60.73
C SER A 21 -9.13 -22.00 59.41
N THR A 22 -7.86 -22.25 59.30
CA THR A 22 -7.02 -22.08 58.09
C THR A 22 -7.23 -23.25 57.08
N PRO A 23 -6.65 -23.19 55.91
CA PRO A 23 -7.28 -23.45 54.62
C PRO A 23 -6.96 -24.82 54.03
N PRO A 24 -7.43 -25.09 52.82
CA PRO A 24 -6.59 -25.80 51.87
C PRO A 24 -6.32 -24.97 50.63
N THR A 25 -5.05 -24.88 50.33
CA THR A 25 -4.50 -24.63 49.00
C THR A 25 -5.17 -25.49 47.95
N ALA A 26 -5.76 -24.89 46.94
CA ALA A 26 -5.97 -25.55 45.69
C ALA A 26 -6.28 -24.52 44.55
N GLY A 27 -5.51 -24.66 43.50
CA GLY A 27 -5.99 -24.36 42.19
C GLY A 27 -5.87 -22.91 41.75
N LYS A 28 -4.76 -22.60 41.08
CA LYS A 28 -4.72 -21.54 40.08
C LYS A 28 -5.83 -21.81 39.06
N SER A 29 -6.99 -21.21 39.30
CA SER A 29 -7.96 -20.99 38.25
C SER A 29 -7.38 -19.89 37.33
N SER A 30 -6.84 -20.32 36.20
CA SER A 30 -6.59 -19.44 35.07
C SER A 30 -7.94 -18.79 34.72
N ALA A 31 -8.10 -17.52 35.03
CA ALA A 31 -9.18 -16.75 34.52
C ALA A 31 -9.17 -16.89 32.99
N PRO A 32 -10.30 -17.13 32.33
CA PRO A 32 -10.34 -17.12 30.88
C PRO A 32 -9.85 -15.74 30.43
N ALA A 33 -8.84 -15.73 29.58
CA ALA A 33 -8.41 -14.52 28.91
C ALA A 33 -9.68 -13.87 28.35
N LYS A 34 -9.96 -12.64 28.78
CA LYS A 34 -11.01 -11.82 28.18
C LYS A 34 -10.74 -11.82 26.69
N THR A 35 -11.52 -12.56 25.93
CA THR A 35 -11.63 -12.42 24.51
C THR A 35 -11.81 -10.93 24.24
N ALA A 36 -10.81 -10.32 23.63
CA ALA A 36 -10.90 -8.97 23.14
C ALA A 36 -12.23 -8.88 22.36
N LYS A 37 -13.10 -7.97 22.79
CA LYS A 37 -14.31 -7.66 22.04
C LYS A 37 -13.88 -7.47 20.60
N SER A 38 -14.37 -8.29 19.69
CA SER A 38 -14.27 -8.11 18.26
C SER A 38 -14.68 -6.66 17.97
N GLY A 39 -13.69 -5.81 17.75
CA GLY A 39 -13.93 -4.43 17.36
C GLY A 39 -14.73 -4.49 16.07
N GLY A 40 -15.76 -3.65 15.92
CA GLY A 40 -16.77 -3.71 14.90
C GLY A 40 -16.26 -3.66 13.45
N TYR A 41 -15.67 -4.75 13.01
CA TYR A 41 -15.37 -4.96 11.61
C TYR A 41 -16.65 -5.19 10.82
N TYR A 42 -16.74 -4.62 9.64
CA TYR A 42 -17.90 -4.77 8.77
C TYR A 42 -18.13 -6.26 8.47
N LEU A 43 -19.27 -6.78 8.89
CA LEU A 43 -19.69 -8.19 8.65
C LEU A 43 -18.58 -9.23 8.96
N ASP A 44 -17.88 -9.08 10.08
CA ASP A 44 -16.78 -9.95 10.53
C ASP A 44 -15.55 -9.97 9.58
N ASP A 45 -15.38 -8.94 8.77
CA ASP A 45 -14.21 -8.77 7.90
C ASP A 45 -13.02 -8.24 8.70
N GLY A 46 -12.40 -9.10 9.46
CA GLY A 46 -11.26 -8.81 10.30
C GLY A 46 -9.92 -9.31 9.74
N PRO A 47 -8.84 -9.14 10.52
CA PRO A 47 -7.55 -9.73 10.20
C PRO A 47 -7.61 -11.26 10.28
N ASP A 48 -6.63 -11.93 9.69
CA ASP A 48 -6.43 -13.35 9.96
C ASP A 48 -6.04 -13.56 11.43
N ALA A 49 -6.40 -14.73 11.98
CA ALA A 49 -6.01 -15.11 13.34
C ALA A 49 -4.48 -15.25 13.50
N THR A 50 -3.81 -15.60 12.41
CA THR A 50 -2.35 -15.80 12.36
C THR A 50 -1.79 -15.13 11.10
N PRO A 51 -1.64 -13.79 11.09
CA PRO A 51 -1.06 -13.10 9.96
C PRO A 51 0.43 -13.51 9.79
N PRO A 52 0.97 -13.46 8.57
CA PRO A 52 2.39 -13.68 8.33
C PRO A 52 3.26 -12.77 9.21
N PRO A 53 4.39 -13.28 9.75
CA PRO A 53 5.21 -12.53 10.68
C PRO A 53 5.94 -11.32 10.06
N ASN A 54 6.10 -11.28 8.73
CA ASN A 54 6.95 -10.31 8.04
C ASN A 54 6.16 -9.36 7.15
N LEU A 55 5.04 -8.81 7.63
CA LEU A 55 4.21 -7.87 6.84
C LEU A 55 4.98 -6.61 6.43
N ASP A 56 5.92 -6.14 7.23
CA ASP A 56 6.76 -4.98 6.91
C ASP A 56 7.71 -5.26 5.74
N ALA A 57 8.12 -6.52 5.53
CA ALA A 57 9.01 -6.93 4.45
C ALA A 57 8.30 -7.09 3.09
N ILE A 58 6.96 -7.05 3.05
CA ILE A 58 6.22 -7.12 1.80
C ILE A 58 6.55 -5.87 0.96
N PRO A 59 7.13 -6.03 -0.25
CA PRO A 59 7.49 -4.88 -1.07
C PRO A 59 6.24 -4.13 -1.54
N ASP A 60 6.37 -2.83 -1.73
CA ASP A 60 5.35 -2.03 -2.37
C ASP A 60 5.07 -2.50 -3.79
N ALA A 61 3.88 -2.18 -4.32
CA ALA A 61 3.57 -2.50 -5.70
C ALA A 61 4.48 -1.72 -6.65
N VAL A 62 5.08 -2.40 -7.60
CA VAL A 62 5.91 -1.79 -8.63
C VAL A 62 5.04 -1.28 -9.77
N PRO A 63 4.96 0.04 -10.02
CA PRO A 63 4.17 0.59 -11.11
C PRO A 63 4.63 0.04 -12.47
N ARG A 64 3.68 -0.52 -13.23
CA ARG A 64 3.92 -1.09 -14.57
C ARG A 64 2.89 -0.56 -15.55
N ASP A 65 3.28 -0.39 -16.80
CA ASP A 65 2.34 -0.03 -17.86
C ASP A 65 1.59 -1.29 -18.33
N GLU A 66 0.51 -1.60 -17.64
CA GLU A 66 -0.37 -2.72 -17.94
C GLU A 66 -1.55 -2.26 -18.84
N PRO A 67 -2.05 -3.09 -19.75
CA PRO A 67 -3.25 -2.78 -20.50
C PRO A 67 -4.45 -2.64 -19.54
N LEU A 68 -5.28 -1.62 -19.78
CA LEU A 68 -6.48 -1.40 -18.97
C LEU A 68 -7.48 -2.54 -19.14
N HIS A 69 -8.08 -2.96 -18.04
CA HIS A 69 -9.03 -4.06 -18.03
C HIS A 69 -10.33 -3.68 -18.78
N ARG A 70 -10.69 -4.48 -19.78
CA ARG A 70 -11.77 -4.18 -20.73
C ARG A 70 -13.14 -4.01 -20.05
N TYR A 71 -13.43 -4.78 -19.02
CA TYR A 71 -14.76 -4.81 -18.39
C TYR A 71 -14.82 -4.04 -17.09
N ALA A 72 -13.77 -4.09 -16.27
CA ALA A 72 -13.74 -3.43 -14.97
C ALA A 72 -13.77 -1.89 -15.05
N ASN A 73 -13.51 -1.33 -16.22
CA ASN A 73 -13.54 0.13 -16.46
C ASN A 73 -14.82 0.61 -17.18
N ARG A 74 -15.86 -0.22 -17.22
CA ARG A 74 -17.19 0.20 -17.71
C ARG A 74 -17.97 0.86 -16.58
N PRO A 75 -18.92 1.76 -16.91
CA PRO A 75 -19.88 2.26 -15.93
C PRO A 75 -20.62 1.11 -15.26
N TYR A 76 -20.91 1.25 -13.98
CA TYR A 76 -21.60 0.23 -13.20
C TYR A 76 -22.46 0.88 -12.11
N ASP A 77 -23.51 0.14 -11.69
CA ASP A 77 -24.42 0.55 -10.63
C ASP A 77 -24.29 -0.38 -9.45
N VAL A 78 -24.19 0.17 -8.26
CA VAL A 78 -24.17 -0.60 -7.02
C VAL A 78 -24.79 0.20 -5.87
N MET A 79 -25.64 -0.45 -5.08
CA MET A 79 -26.34 0.15 -3.93
C MET A 79 -27.06 1.45 -4.26
N GLY A 80 -27.68 1.54 -5.44
CA GLY A 80 -28.42 2.71 -5.89
C GLY A 80 -27.58 3.91 -6.34
N SER A 81 -26.26 3.74 -6.45
CA SER A 81 -25.35 4.77 -6.96
C SER A 81 -24.69 4.31 -8.25
N SER A 82 -24.56 5.24 -9.21
CA SER A 82 -23.88 5.00 -10.50
C SER A 82 -22.45 5.50 -10.43
N TYR A 83 -21.52 4.70 -10.93
CA TYR A 83 -20.09 4.99 -10.97
C TYR A 83 -19.59 4.94 -12.42
N THR A 84 -18.81 5.94 -12.81
CA THR A 84 -18.17 5.99 -14.12
C THR A 84 -16.66 5.96 -13.96
N PRO A 85 -16.04 4.77 -14.12
CA PRO A 85 -14.58 4.65 -14.06
C PRO A 85 -13.88 5.43 -15.15
N GLN A 86 -12.70 5.92 -14.84
CA GLN A 86 -11.82 6.55 -15.82
C GLN A 86 -11.32 5.50 -16.83
N THR A 87 -11.31 5.87 -18.10
CA THR A 87 -10.85 5.00 -19.21
C THR A 87 -9.41 5.28 -19.64
N GLN A 88 -8.75 6.22 -18.96
CA GLN A 88 -7.36 6.61 -19.18
C GLN A 88 -6.68 6.91 -17.84
N ARG A 89 -5.39 6.63 -17.74
CA ARG A 89 -4.59 7.07 -16.59
C ARG A 89 -4.38 8.58 -16.70
N ARG A 90 -4.79 9.31 -15.67
CA ARG A 90 -4.63 10.76 -15.55
C ARG A 90 -4.08 11.07 -14.18
N THR A 91 -3.48 12.23 -14.04
CA THR A 91 -3.11 12.76 -12.73
C THR A 91 -4.35 12.83 -11.85
N HIS A 92 -4.28 12.18 -10.70
CA HIS A 92 -5.33 12.16 -9.69
C HIS A 92 -4.71 12.41 -8.34
N ARG A 93 -5.31 13.31 -7.58
CA ARG A 93 -4.94 13.58 -6.18
C ARG A 93 -6.20 13.86 -5.41
N GLU A 94 -6.46 13.07 -4.39
CA GLU A 94 -7.64 13.16 -3.55
C GLU A 94 -7.28 12.92 -2.09
N GLU A 95 -7.94 13.63 -1.16
CA GLU A 95 -7.82 13.41 0.27
C GLU A 95 -9.17 12.97 0.84
N GLY A 96 -9.16 11.93 1.63
CA GLY A 96 -10.37 11.37 2.21
C GLY A 96 -10.09 10.28 3.22
N VAL A 97 -11.11 9.50 3.52
CA VAL A 97 -11.02 8.40 4.46
C VAL A 97 -10.70 7.11 3.70
N ALA A 98 -9.68 6.39 4.18
CA ALA A 98 -9.39 5.02 3.78
C ALA A 98 -9.87 4.05 4.85
N SER A 99 -10.31 2.87 4.43
CA SER A 99 -10.39 1.67 5.28
C SER A 99 -9.60 0.52 4.65
N TRP A 100 -9.80 -0.67 5.16
CA TRP A 100 -9.19 -1.87 4.62
C TRP A 100 -10.19 -3.03 4.62
N TYR A 101 -9.97 -4.01 3.76
CA TYR A 101 -10.75 -5.24 3.67
C TYR A 101 -9.83 -6.45 3.91
N GLY A 102 -10.39 -7.46 4.58
CA GLY A 102 -9.60 -8.50 5.22
C GLY A 102 -9.98 -9.91 4.80
N LYS A 103 -9.99 -10.81 5.77
CA LYS A 103 -10.13 -12.25 5.60
C LYS A 103 -11.40 -12.68 4.87
N ARG A 104 -12.51 -11.96 5.06
CA ARG A 104 -13.79 -12.28 4.41
C ARG A 104 -13.72 -12.25 2.89
N PHE A 105 -12.88 -11.38 2.34
CA PHE A 105 -12.71 -11.21 0.90
C PHE A 105 -11.53 -11.98 0.34
N HIS A 106 -10.61 -12.44 1.18
CA HIS A 106 -9.44 -13.20 0.78
C HIS A 106 -9.82 -14.42 -0.10
N GLY A 107 -9.15 -14.57 -1.25
CA GLY A 107 -9.41 -15.61 -2.23
C GLY A 107 -10.62 -15.38 -3.14
N LYS A 108 -11.48 -14.39 -2.89
CA LYS A 108 -12.59 -14.02 -3.78
C LYS A 108 -12.10 -13.24 -4.99
N LYS A 109 -12.88 -13.26 -6.06
CA LYS A 109 -12.57 -12.48 -7.27
C LYS A 109 -12.78 -10.99 -7.03
N THR A 110 -11.81 -10.21 -7.44
CA THR A 110 -11.89 -8.76 -7.54
C THR A 110 -12.59 -8.32 -8.83
N ALA A 111 -12.83 -7.03 -9.02
CA ALA A 111 -13.38 -6.47 -10.25
C ALA A 111 -12.48 -6.71 -11.49
N SER A 112 -11.17 -6.87 -11.30
CA SER A 112 -10.25 -7.28 -12.37
C SER A 112 -10.33 -8.78 -12.69
N GLY A 113 -11.06 -9.57 -11.89
CA GLY A 113 -11.12 -11.03 -12.01
C GLY A 113 -9.99 -11.78 -11.31
N GLU A 114 -8.98 -11.07 -10.80
CA GLU A 114 -7.93 -11.63 -9.97
C GLU A 114 -8.49 -12.12 -8.63
N ARG A 115 -7.80 -13.06 -7.98
CA ARG A 115 -8.14 -13.42 -6.60
C ARG A 115 -7.58 -12.38 -5.65
N TYR A 116 -8.43 -11.85 -4.79
CA TYR A 116 -7.98 -10.93 -3.75
C TYR A 116 -7.04 -11.64 -2.78
N ASP A 117 -5.85 -11.10 -2.65
CA ASP A 117 -4.89 -11.47 -1.62
C ASP A 117 -4.76 -10.32 -0.62
N MET A 118 -5.21 -10.54 0.62
CA MET A 118 -5.15 -9.51 1.67
C MET A 118 -3.71 -9.14 2.06
N TYR A 119 -2.73 -9.96 1.66
CA TYR A 119 -1.31 -9.72 1.91
C TYR A 119 -0.57 -9.06 0.74
N ALA A 120 -1.19 -8.96 -0.43
CA ALA A 120 -0.63 -8.22 -1.57
C ALA A 120 -0.83 -6.70 -1.40
N MET A 121 0.04 -5.90 -2.00
CA MET A 121 -0.06 -4.44 -1.97
C MET A 121 -1.08 -3.96 -3.03
N THR A 122 -2.37 -4.14 -2.74
CA THR A 122 -3.50 -3.81 -3.63
C THR A 122 -4.55 -2.96 -2.93
N ALA A 123 -5.46 -2.39 -3.72
CA ALA A 123 -6.57 -1.60 -3.21
C ALA A 123 -7.79 -1.63 -4.14
N ALA A 124 -8.96 -1.30 -3.57
CA ALA A 124 -10.20 -1.02 -4.27
C ALA A 124 -10.45 0.49 -4.34
N HIS A 125 -10.79 0.98 -5.53
CA HIS A 125 -11.19 2.38 -5.75
C HIS A 125 -12.40 2.44 -6.68
N PRO A 126 -13.38 3.35 -6.42
CA PRO A 126 -14.62 3.36 -7.21
C PRO A 126 -14.42 3.73 -8.67
N THR A 127 -13.50 4.63 -9.00
CA THR A 127 -13.41 5.21 -10.34
C THR A 127 -12.03 5.24 -10.99
N LEU A 128 -10.95 5.02 -10.24
CA LEU A 128 -9.61 4.95 -10.86
C LEU A 128 -9.53 3.80 -11.87
N PRO A 129 -8.70 3.93 -12.93
CA PRO A 129 -8.56 2.86 -13.92
C PRO A 129 -8.05 1.56 -13.28
N ILE A 130 -8.56 0.44 -13.74
CA ILE A 130 -8.05 -0.89 -13.40
C ILE A 130 -7.32 -1.48 -14.61
N PRO A 131 -6.05 -1.91 -14.46
CA PRO A 131 -5.17 -1.64 -13.33
C PRO A 131 -4.57 -0.22 -13.39
N SER A 132 -4.32 0.35 -12.22
CA SER A 132 -3.50 1.56 -12.06
C SER A 132 -2.74 1.50 -10.75
N TYR A 133 -1.86 2.45 -10.51
CA TYR A 133 -1.03 2.49 -9.32
C TYR A 133 -1.20 3.83 -8.63
N VAL A 134 -1.25 3.79 -7.31
CA VAL A 134 -1.35 5.00 -6.49
C VAL A 134 -0.39 4.94 -5.31
N ARG A 135 0.13 6.10 -4.93
CA ARG A 135 0.72 6.31 -3.62
C ARG A 135 -0.38 6.69 -2.67
N VAL A 136 -0.46 6.00 -1.55
CA VAL A 136 -1.36 6.32 -0.45
C VAL A 136 -0.54 6.77 0.73
N THR A 137 -0.76 8.01 1.17
CA THR A 137 -0.05 8.60 2.31
C THR A 137 -1.03 8.82 3.45
N SER A 138 -0.74 8.27 4.61
CA SER A 138 -1.50 8.53 5.84
C SER A 138 -1.22 9.96 6.31
N LEU A 139 -2.28 10.76 6.43
CA LEU A 139 -2.16 12.14 6.90
C LEU A 139 -1.95 12.25 8.42
N ALA A 140 -2.14 11.14 9.14
CA ALA A 140 -1.96 11.08 10.58
C ALA A 140 -0.49 10.92 11.01
N ASN A 141 0.33 10.21 10.20
CA ASN A 141 1.71 9.87 10.56
C ASN A 141 2.73 10.01 9.43
N GLY A 142 2.31 10.44 8.23
CA GLY A 142 3.18 10.65 7.07
C GLY A 142 3.68 9.38 6.38
N LYS A 143 3.37 8.19 6.89
CA LYS A 143 3.73 6.92 6.22
C LYS A 143 3.04 6.81 4.87
N SER A 144 3.73 6.24 3.89
CA SER A 144 3.19 6.02 2.55
C SER A 144 3.49 4.63 2.04
N VAL A 145 2.63 4.14 1.16
CA VAL A 145 2.77 2.87 0.43
C VAL A 145 2.35 3.06 -1.02
N VAL A 146 2.89 2.24 -1.90
CA VAL A 146 2.40 2.12 -3.28
C VAL A 146 1.54 0.86 -3.39
N VAL A 147 0.32 1.04 -3.91
CA VAL A 147 -0.62 -0.07 -4.14
C VAL A 147 -1.12 -0.09 -5.58
N ARG A 148 -1.48 -1.29 -6.04
CA ARG A 148 -2.10 -1.51 -7.35
C ARG A 148 -3.63 -1.54 -7.18
N ILE A 149 -4.34 -0.73 -7.94
CA ILE A 149 -5.81 -0.72 -7.99
C ILE A 149 -6.25 -1.89 -8.89
N ASN A 150 -6.87 -2.89 -8.30
CA ASN A 150 -7.37 -4.07 -9.00
C ASN A 150 -8.81 -4.41 -8.66
N ASP A 151 -9.47 -3.60 -7.80
CA ASP A 151 -10.83 -3.84 -7.37
C ASP A 151 -11.68 -2.57 -7.34
N ARG A 152 -13.02 -2.73 -7.21
CA ARG A 152 -14.03 -1.69 -7.11
C ARG A 152 -14.58 -1.59 -5.70
N GLY A 153 -14.80 -0.39 -5.24
CA GLY A 153 -15.21 0.02 -3.91
C GLY A 153 -14.35 1.18 -3.43
N PRO A 154 -14.64 1.72 -2.26
CA PRO A 154 -15.75 1.41 -1.34
C PRO A 154 -17.11 1.88 -1.84
N PHE A 155 -18.18 1.20 -1.41
CA PHE A 155 -19.56 1.56 -1.75
C PHE A 155 -20.36 2.03 -0.52
N HIS A 156 -19.80 1.87 0.65
CA HIS A 156 -20.37 2.32 1.90
C HIS A 156 -19.58 3.50 2.47
N SER A 157 -20.31 4.47 3.05
CA SER A 157 -19.74 5.66 3.69
C SER A 157 -18.99 6.61 2.72
N LYS A 158 -18.45 7.69 3.26
CA LYS A 158 -17.67 8.71 2.54
C LYS A 158 -16.19 8.31 2.38
N ARG A 159 -15.90 7.02 2.23
CA ARG A 159 -14.55 6.52 1.99
C ARG A 159 -14.18 6.67 0.52
N ILE A 160 -12.89 6.92 0.27
CA ILE A 160 -12.39 7.09 -1.09
C ILE A 160 -11.64 5.84 -1.59
N ILE A 161 -11.07 5.04 -0.67
CA ILE A 161 -10.27 3.87 -1.00
C ILE A 161 -10.36 2.82 0.11
N ASP A 162 -10.35 1.54 -0.28
CA ASP A 162 -10.19 0.42 0.65
C ASP A 162 -8.87 -0.29 0.33
N LEU A 163 -7.98 -0.37 1.31
CA LEU A 163 -6.66 -0.97 1.15
C LEU A 163 -6.68 -2.45 1.53
N SER A 164 -5.72 -3.21 1.01
CA SER A 164 -5.42 -4.54 1.53
C SER A 164 -4.96 -4.46 2.99
N TYR A 165 -5.04 -5.57 3.70
CA TYR A 165 -4.60 -5.67 5.09
C TYR A 165 -3.12 -5.27 5.25
N SER A 166 -2.22 -5.78 4.38
CA SER A 166 -0.80 -5.43 4.44
C SER A 166 -0.53 -3.95 4.18
N ALA A 167 -1.23 -3.34 3.24
CA ALA A 167 -1.10 -1.91 2.97
C ALA A 167 -1.55 -1.07 4.17
N ALA A 168 -2.69 -1.43 4.79
CA ALA A 168 -3.18 -0.78 6.00
C ALA A 168 -2.24 -0.97 7.20
N TYR A 169 -1.65 -2.16 7.34
CA TYR A 169 -0.66 -2.48 8.36
C TYR A 169 0.58 -1.58 8.23
N LYS A 170 1.17 -1.49 7.04
CA LYS A 170 2.33 -0.62 6.78
C LYS A 170 2.03 0.86 7.03
N LEU A 171 0.81 1.33 6.74
CA LEU A 171 0.36 2.68 7.07
C LEU A 171 0.06 2.88 8.56
N GLY A 172 -0.06 1.79 9.34
CA GLY A 172 -0.19 1.83 10.79
C GLY A 172 -1.59 2.12 11.31
N TYR A 173 -2.67 1.78 10.57
CA TYR A 173 -4.04 2.07 11.02
C TYR A 173 -4.98 0.86 11.11
N VAL A 174 -4.45 -0.36 10.99
CA VAL A 174 -5.28 -1.59 11.06
C VAL A 174 -6.16 -1.62 12.28
N SER A 175 -5.61 -1.31 13.48
CA SER A 175 -6.35 -1.32 14.75
C SER A 175 -7.46 -0.26 14.80
N ASN A 176 -7.30 0.85 14.08
CA ASN A 176 -8.27 1.94 14.03
C ASN A 176 -9.36 1.70 12.98
N GLY A 177 -9.18 0.71 12.09
CA GLY A 177 -10.09 0.37 10.99
C GLY A 177 -10.11 1.38 9.85
N SER A 178 -9.79 2.64 10.10
CA SER A 178 -9.80 3.71 9.10
C SER A 178 -8.83 4.83 9.47
N THR A 179 -8.41 5.61 8.46
CA THR A 179 -7.58 6.81 8.65
C THR A 179 -7.81 7.81 7.52
N ARG A 180 -7.41 9.07 7.71
CA ARG A 180 -7.35 10.03 6.60
C ARG A 180 -6.09 9.80 5.78
N VAL A 181 -6.27 9.75 4.47
CA VAL A 181 -5.18 9.54 3.51
C VAL A 181 -5.23 10.56 2.40
N ARG A 182 -4.09 10.72 1.73
CA ARG A 182 -3.96 11.29 0.40
C ARG A 182 -3.68 10.16 -0.58
N VAL A 183 -4.41 10.14 -1.69
CA VAL A 183 -4.25 9.20 -2.80
C VAL A 183 -3.74 9.97 -4.00
N GLU A 184 -2.60 9.56 -4.55
CA GLU A 184 -1.94 10.20 -5.70
C GLU A 184 -1.64 9.15 -6.77
N SER A 185 -2.15 9.35 -7.99
CA SER A 185 -1.87 8.43 -9.10
C SER A 185 -0.39 8.50 -9.49
N LEU A 186 0.15 7.34 -9.85
CA LEU A 186 1.52 7.19 -10.32
C LEU A 186 1.51 6.89 -11.82
N ASP A 187 2.35 7.61 -12.56
CA ASP A 187 2.63 7.28 -13.96
C ASP A 187 3.66 6.13 -13.98
N PRO A 188 3.29 4.94 -14.48
CA PRO A 188 4.22 3.82 -14.56
C PRO A 188 5.49 4.12 -15.34
N ALA A 189 5.42 5.01 -16.33
CA ALA A 189 6.60 5.41 -17.08
C ALA A 189 7.61 6.19 -16.22
N SER A 190 7.24 6.61 -15.00
CA SER A 190 8.10 7.30 -14.03
C SER A 190 8.85 6.38 -13.11
N TYR A 191 8.73 5.06 -13.29
CA TYR A 191 9.37 4.07 -12.44
C TYR A 191 10.19 3.08 -13.29
N ASP A 192 11.28 2.60 -12.73
CA ASP A 192 12.03 1.51 -13.33
C ASP A 192 11.39 0.14 -12.99
N THR A 193 11.99 -0.93 -13.45
CA THR A 193 11.47 -2.29 -13.22
C THR A 193 11.64 -2.78 -11.78
N THR A 194 12.43 -2.08 -10.97
CA THR A 194 12.58 -2.36 -9.52
C THR A 194 11.56 -1.60 -8.68
N GLY A 195 10.85 -0.64 -9.27
CA GLY A 195 9.90 0.23 -8.58
C GLY A 195 10.53 1.51 -8.04
N GLU A 196 11.78 1.79 -8.39
CA GLU A 196 12.41 3.06 -8.08
C GLU A 196 11.92 4.15 -9.04
N ALA A 197 11.60 5.31 -8.47
CA ALA A 197 11.22 6.46 -9.28
C ALA A 197 12.42 6.89 -10.14
N ILE A 198 12.18 7.01 -11.45
CA ILE A 198 13.19 7.53 -12.36
C ILE A 198 13.27 9.04 -12.12
N GLN A 199 14.45 9.50 -11.73
CA GLN A 199 14.69 10.92 -11.51
C GLN A 199 14.44 11.73 -12.79
N GLN A 200 14.03 12.99 -12.63
CA GLN A 200 14.04 13.94 -13.74
C GLN A 200 15.47 14.14 -14.23
N GLY A 201 15.63 14.32 -15.51
CA GLY A 201 16.97 14.52 -16.05
C GLY A 201 17.14 14.01 -17.49
N ILE A 202 18.40 13.99 -17.89
CA ILE A 202 18.84 13.61 -19.23
C ILE A 202 19.24 12.14 -19.20
N TYR A 203 18.74 11.35 -20.14
CA TYR A 203 19.06 9.92 -20.28
C TYR A 203 19.48 9.58 -21.70
N LEU A 204 20.27 8.53 -21.83
CA LEU A 204 20.52 7.87 -23.11
C LEU A 204 19.73 6.56 -23.16
N GLN A 205 18.79 6.43 -24.06
CA GLN A 205 18.15 5.15 -24.34
C GLN A 205 18.99 4.37 -25.35
N VAL A 206 19.53 3.24 -24.93
CA VAL A 206 20.46 2.42 -25.72
C VAL A 206 19.75 1.26 -26.43
N GLY A 207 18.62 0.82 -25.90
CA GLY A 207 17.85 -0.27 -26.48
C GLY A 207 16.42 -0.33 -25.98
N ALA A 208 15.58 -1.08 -26.72
CA ALA A 208 14.21 -1.41 -26.33
C ALA A 208 13.89 -2.83 -26.81
N PHE A 209 13.42 -3.68 -25.90
CA PHE A 209 13.22 -5.11 -26.12
C PHE A 209 11.85 -5.57 -25.67
N SER A 210 11.23 -6.48 -26.37
CA SER A 210 10.01 -7.17 -25.91
C SER A 210 10.28 -8.22 -24.84
N ASN A 211 11.51 -8.75 -24.80
CA ASN A 211 11.97 -9.73 -23.81
C ASN A 211 12.83 -9.03 -22.75
N GLN A 212 12.53 -9.29 -21.48
CA GLN A 212 13.25 -8.71 -20.34
C GLN A 212 14.68 -9.21 -20.25
N ASP A 213 14.95 -10.50 -20.54
CA ASP A 213 16.27 -11.10 -20.42
C ASP A 213 17.25 -10.45 -21.41
N ASN A 214 16.78 -10.17 -22.63
CA ASN A 214 17.60 -9.47 -23.63
C ASN A 214 17.95 -8.05 -23.18
N ALA A 215 17.01 -7.36 -22.54
CA ALA A 215 17.27 -6.04 -22.00
C ALA A 215 18.25 -6.08 -20.81
N GLN A 216 18.14 -7.07 -19.94
CA GLN A 216 19.07 -7.29 -18.81
C GLN A 216 20.48 -7.65 -19.31
N GLN A 217 20.60 -8.48 -20.35
CA GLN A 217 21.89 -8.80 -20.98
C GLN A 217 22.57 -7.55 -21.55
N LEU A 218 21.82 -6.68 -22.26
CA LEU A 218 22.36 -5.42 -22.73
C LEU A 218 22.79 -4.52 -21.57
N LEU A 219 21.98 -4.42 -20.52
CA LEU A 219 22.29 -3.61 -19.33
C LEU A 219 23.59 -4.10 -18.67
N ALA A 220 23.73 -5.40 -18.44
CA ALA A 220 24.95 -6.00 -17.88
C ALA A 220 26.18 -5.77 -18.76
N ARG A 221 26.01 -5.85 -20.11
CA ARG A 221 27.08 -5.55 -21.05
C ARG A 221 27.51 -4.08 -20.99
N LEU A 222 26.54 -3.14 -20.96
CA LEU A 222 26.81 -1.70 -20.83
C LEU A 222 27.56 -1.38 -19.52
N SER A 223 27.11 -1.92 -18.40
CA SER A 223 27.76 -1.70 -17.09
C SER A 223 29.22 -2.16 -17.11
N ARG A 224 29.49 -3.34 -17.71
CA ARG A 224 30.85 -3.88 -17.78
C ARG A 224 31.74 -3.13 -18.75
N GLU A 225 31.29 -2.89 -19.99
CA GLU A 225 32.12 -2.28 -21.04
C GLU A 225 32.38 -0.80 -20.83
N LEU A 226 31.45 -0.09 -20.16
CA LEU A 226 31.59 1.34 -19.89
C LEU A 226 31.98 1.61 -18.43
N GLU A 227 32.18 0.57 -17.62
CA GLU A 227 32.52 0.67 -16.18
C GLU A 227 31.52 1.55 -15.39
N LEU A 228 30.21 1.34 -15.69
CA LEU A 228 29.14 2.13 -15.09
C LEU A 228 28.68 1.53 -13.76
N ASP A 229 28.40 2.42 -12.82
CA ASP A 229 27.72 2.04 -11.59
C ASP A 229 26.25 1.64 -11.84
N THR A 230 25.70 0.78 -10.99
CA THR A 230 24.28 0.40 -11.05
C THR A 230 23.33 1.58 -10.92
N SER A 231 23.74 2.65 -10.22
CA SER A 231 22.98 3.90 -10.13
C SER A 231 22.86 4.65 -11.46
N GLN A 232 23.75 4.38 -12.40
CA GLN A 232 23.81 5.01 -13.73
C GLN A 232 23.05 4.22 -14.81
N THR A 233 22.52 3.05 -14.48
CA THR A 233 21.82 2.19 -15.42
C THR A 233 20.39 1.96 -14.97
N ARG A 234 19.44 1.99 -15.89
CA ARG A 234 18.00 1.78 -15.59
C ARG A 234 17.35 0.89 -16.63
N LEU A 235 16.51 0.00 -16.15
CA LEU A 235 15.63 -0.80 -16.99
C LEU A 235 14.19 -0.33 -16.75
N VAL A 236 13.56 0.27 -17.76
CA VAL A 236 12.23 0.87 -17.68
C VAL A 236 11.28 0.08 -18.55
N LEU A 237 10.16 -0.39 -17.98
CA LEU A 237 9.08 -0.97 -18.76
C LEU A 237 8.11 0.14 -19.18
N ASN A 238 7.98 0.35 -20.49
CA ASN A 238 7.02 1.29 -21.05
C ASN A 238 6.23 0.57 -22.17
N GLY A 239 4.94 0.38 -21.95
CA GLY A 239 4.10 -0.49 -22.75
C GLY A 239 4.58 -1.95 -22.65
N LYS A 240 4.88 -2.55 -23.81
CA LYS A 240 5.38 -3.93 -23.88
C LYS A 240 6.91 -3.99 -24.03
N LEU A 241 7.61 -2.87 -23.93
CA LEU A 241 9.02 -2.78 -24.19
C LEU A 241 9.84 -2.47 -22.93
N HIS A 242 10.85 -3.28 -22.70
CA HIS A 242 11.90 -3.06 -21.71
C HIS A 242 12.96 -2.14 -22.33
N ARG A 243 13.06 -0.91 -21.84
CA ARG A 243 13.97 0.12 -22.33
C ARG A 243 15.20 0.19 -21.43
N VAL A 244 16.36 0.06 -22.03
CA VAL A 244 17.65 0.20 -21.34
C VAL A 244 18.09 1.65 -21.46
N ARG A 245 18.31 2.32 -20.32
CA ARG A 245 18.69 3.72 -20.21
C ARG A 245 19.93 3.90 -19.35
N LEU A 246 20.76 4.85 -19.73
CA LEU A 246 21.91 5.35 -18.94
C LEU A 246 21.59 6.75 -18.43
N GLY A 247 22.04 7.09 -17.24
CA GLY A 247 21.79 8.37 -16.57
C GLY A 247 21.10 8.22 -15.21
N PRO A 248 20.67 9.33 -14.59
CA PRO A 248 20.56 10.66 -15.18
C PRO A 248 21.90 11.34 -15.37
N TYR A 249 22.03 12.11 -16.45
CA TYR A 249 23.20 12.95 -16.71
C TYR A 249 22.98 14.37 -16.24
N PRO A 250 24.04 15.06 -15.74
CA PRO A 250 23.95 16.43 -15.29
C PRO A 250 23.80 17.45 -16.43
N SER A 251 24.21 17.08 -17.64
CA SER A 251 24.17 17.96 -18.82
C SER A 251 24.04 17.17 -20.13
N ASP A 252 23.64 17.86 -21.20
CA ASP A 252 23.61 17.29 -22.55
C ASP A 252 25.04 16.86 -23.00
N ASP A 253 26.09 17.62 -22.64
CA ASP A 253 27.47 17.30 -23.01
C ASP A 253 27.96 16.01 -22.34
N ALA A 254 27.62 15.80 -21.06
CA ALA A 254 27.93 14.56 -20.36
C ALA A 254 27.23 13.35 -21.03
N ALA A 255 25.97 13.51 -21.43
CA ALA A 255 25.25 12.49 -22.17
C ALA A 255 25.84 12.21 -23.56
N GLN A 256 26.26 13.27 -24.27
CA GLN A 256 26.90 13.12 -25.60
C GLN A 256 28.26 12.40 -25.50
N SER A 257 29.06 12.66 -24.46
CA SER A 257 30.29 11.94 -24.21
C SER A 257 30.06 10.44 -24.07
N ASP A 258 29.10 10.03 -23.24
CA ASP A 258 28.78 8.60 -23.07
C ASP A 258 28.09 8.00 -24.29
N ARG A 259 27.32 8.79 -25.04
CA ARG A 259 26.80 8.35 -26.34
C ARG A 259 27.92 7.96 -27.30
N ALA A 260 28.99 8.75 -27.38
CA ALA A 260 30.16 8.45 -28.19
C ALA A 260 30.86 7.14 -27.72
N ARG A 261 31.02 6.95 -26.40
CA ARG A 261 31.57 5.73 -25.81
C ARG A 261 30.71 4.51 -26.11
N VAL A 262 29.38 4.60 -26.05
CA VAL A 262 28.45 3.53 -26.43
C VAL A 262 28.62 3.15 -27.88
N GLN A 263 28.75 4.13 -28.78
CA GLN A 263 28.97 3.89 -30.20
C GLN A 263 30.34 3.25 -30.48
N GLU A 264 31.39 3.76 -29.85
CA GLU A 264 32.76 3.29 -30.04
C GLU A 264 32.98 1.85 -29.52
N ARG A 265 32.56 1.59 -28.26
CA ARG A 265 32.85 0.31 -27.60
C ARG A 265 31.86 -0.79 -27.90
N LEU A 266 30.62 -0.45 -28.23
CA LEU A 266 29.54 -1.43 -28.40
C LEU A 266 28.92 -1.45 -29.80
N ALA A 267 29.26 -0.48 -30.65
CA ALA A 267 28.65 -0.25 -31.96
C ALA A 267 27.12 -0.06 -31.90
N LEU A 268 26.61 0.54 -30.81
CA LEU A 268 25.20 0.78 -30.59
C LEU A 268 24.86 2.27 -30.72
N ASN A 269 23.66 2.56 -31.25
CA ASN A 269 23.13 3.91 -31.31
C ASN A 269 22.28 4.20 -30.08
N ALA A 270 22.67 5.22 -29.32
CA ALA A 270 21.89 5.70 -28.19
C ALA A 270 21.12 6.97 -28.56
N VAL A 271 19.88 7.08 -28.05
CA VAL A 271 18.99 8.23 -28.27
C VAL A 271 18.89 9.02 -26.97
N LEU A 272 19.08 10.34 -27.07
CA LEU A 272 18.92 11.25 -25.94
C LEU A 272 17.42 11.39 -25.61
N VAL A 273 17.09 11.20 -24.33
CA VAL A 273 15.72 11.33 -23.80
C VAL A 273 15.76 12.28 -22.62
N LYS A 274 15.05 13.41 -22.72
CA LYS A 274 14.85 14.32 -21.61
C LYS A 274 13.58 13.94 -20.88
N ARG A 275 13.63 14.05 -19.57
CA ARG A 275 12.51 13.79 -18.69
C ARG A 275 12.32 14.95 -17.75
N ASP A 276 11.19 15.64 -17.89
CA ASP A 276 10.77 16.79 -17.10
C ASP A 276 10.11 16.35 -15.80
#